data_e1c92d201e30011aea1ee1a3c5bb8930
#
_entry.id   e1c92d201e30011aea1ee1a3c5bb8930
#
_cell.length_a   1.000
_cell.length_b   1.000
_cell.length_c   1.000
_cell.angle_alpha   90.00
_cell.angle_beta   90.00
_cell.angle_gamma   90.00
#
_symmetry.space_group_name_H-M   'P 1'
#
loop_
_entity.id
_entity.type
_entity.pdbx_description
1 polymer ?
#
loop_
_entity_poly.entity_id
_entity_poly.type
_entity_poly.pdbx_seq_one_letter_code
_entity_poly.pdbx_strand_id
1 'polypeptide(L)'
;MLEQLKQEVYEANMELPKRGLVTYTWGNVSGIDREAGLFVIKPSGVDYDVLKPEDLVVLDLKGNVVEGKYRPSSDTATHLELYLAFPEIGGVVHTHSPWATSWAQAAREIPCYGTTHADYFYGSIPCARNLTKQEIDAGYEKHTGTVIVETFAGRNPVYTPGVLCANHGPFTWGKDAKEAVHN
;
A
#
# COMPACT_ATOMS: atom_id res chain seq x y z
N MET A 1 -16.26 14.84 -4.49
CA MET A 1 -15.12 14.84 -5.46
C MET A 1 -14.63 13.41 -5.61
N LEU A 2 -14.31 12.97 -6.82
CA LEU A 2 -13.81 11.60 -7.12
C LEU A 2 -14.73 10.47 -6.62
N GLU A 3 -16.05 10.60 -6.75
CA GLU A 3 -17.02 9.64 -6.20
C GLU A 3 -16.81 8.21 -6.73
N GLN A 4 -16.47 8.08 -8.02
CA GLN A 4 -16.18 6.77 -8.61
C GLN A 4 -14.90 6.15 -7.99
N LEU A 5 -13.80 6.91 -7.89
CA LEU A 5 -12.57 6.43 -7.28
C LEU A 5 -12.76 6.07 -5.80
N LYS A 6 -13.55 6.86 -5.05
CA LYS A 6 -13.91 6.52 -3.66
C LYS A 6 -14.66 5.19 -3.59
N GLN A 7 -15.60 4.95 -4.50
CA GLN A 7 -16.33 3.69 -4.54
C GLN A 7 -15.39 2.51 -4.84
N GLU A 8 -14.50 2.64 -5.83
CA GLU A 8 -13.52 1.62 -6.19
C GLU A 8 -12.55 1.31 -5.04
N VAL A 9 -12.02 2.35 -4.39
CA VAL A 9 -11.12 2.21 -3.23
C VAL A 9 -11.85 1.63 -2.02
N TYR A 10 -13.12 2.00 -1.80
CA TYR A 10 -13.95 1.41 -0.76
C TYR A 10 -14.13 -0.10 -0.98
N GLU A 11 -14.55 -0.49 -2.18
CA GLU A 11 -14.75 -1.91 -2.53
C GLU A 11 -13.46 -2.71 -2.36
N ALA A 12 -12.33 -2.15 -2.79
CA ALA A 12 -11.01 -2.75 -2.61
C ALA A 12 -10.64 -2.91 -1.13
N ASN A 13 -10.91 -1.91 -0.28
CA ASN A 13 -10.71 -2.01 1.16
C ASN A 13 -11.58 -3.12 1.78
N MET A 14 -12.85 -3.26 1.34
CA MET A 14 -13.77 -4.29 1.83
C MET A 14 -13.38 -5.72 1.44
N GLU A 15 -12.56 -5.90 0.39
CA GLU A 15 -12.01 -7.21 0.06
C GLU A 15 -10.97 -7.71 1.08
N LEU A 16 -10.26 -6.83 1.78
CA LEU A 16 -9.22 -7.22 2.74
C LEU A 16 -9.77 -8.08 3.89
N PRO A 17 -10.81 -7.66 4.63
CA PRO A 17 -11.41 -8.50 5.69
C PRO A 17 -12.10 -9.74 5.13
N LYS A 18 -12.78 -9.67 3.98
CA LYS A 18 -13.41 -10.84 3.35
C LYS A 18 -12.41 -11.94 3.02
N ARG A 19 -11.17 -11.60 2.70
CA ARG A 19 -10.10 -12.54 2.38
C ARG A 19 -9.20 -12.90 3.56
N GLY A 20 -9.48 -12.38 4.75
CA GLY A 20 -8.67 -12.62 5.95
C GLY A 20 -7.26 -12.02 5.88
N LEU A 21 -7.09 -10.94 5.13
CA LEU A 21 -5.80 -10.26 4.95
C LEU A 21 -5.51 -9.22 6.02
N VAL A 22 -6.52 -8.85 6.81
CA VAL A 22 -6.44 -7.83 7.85
C VAL A 22 -7.14 -8.27 9.14
N THR A 23 -6.74 -7.65 10.25
CA THR A 23 -7.31 -7.84 11.59
C THR A 23 -7.69 -6.48 12.14
N TYR A 24 -8.85 -6.35 12.78
CA TYR A 24 -9.38 -5.09 13.30
C TYR A 24 -9.46 -4.00 12.22
N THR A 25 -8.95 -2.81 12.51
CA THR A 25 -8.91 -1.66 11.60
C THR A 25 -7.63 -1.59 10.76
N TRP A 26 -6.72 -2.55 10.96
CA TRP A 26 -5.40 -2.54 10.34
C TRP A 26 -5.49 -2.81 8.84
N GLY A 27 -4.45 -2.35 8.14
CA GLY A 27 -4.42 -2.43 6.70
C GLY A 27 -5.23 -1.32 6.03
N ASN A 28 -4.92 -1.07 4.79
CA ASN A 28 -5.58 -0.04 4.00
C ASN A 28 -5.28 -0.21 2.51
N VAL A 29 -6.17 0.36 1.71
CA VAL A 29 -6.03 0.48 0.26
C VAL A 29 -6.15 1.95 -0.09
N SER A 30 -5.38 2.40 -1.06
CA SER A 30 -5.55 3.67 -1.74
C SER A 30 -5.63 3.50 -3.26
N GLY A 31 -6.16 4.53 -3.94
CA GLY A 31 -6.19 4.65 -5.39
C GLY A 31 -5.92 6.09 -5.80
N ILE A 32 -5.28 6.30 -6.95
CA ILE A 32 -4.91 7.63 -7.45
C ILE A 32 -5.64 7.96 -8.75
N ASP A 33 -6.09 9.20 -8.85
CA ASP A 33 -6.43 9.87 -10.11
C ASP A 33 -5.26 10.77 -10.51
N ARG A 34 -4.49 10.35 -11.50
CA ARG A 34 -3.28 11.06 -11.93
C ARG A 34 -3.60 12.34 -12.70
N GLU A 35 -4.75 12.40 -13.39
CA GLU A 35 -5.17 13.61 -14.12
C GLU A 35 -5.56 14.71 -13.14
N ALA A 36 -6.30 14.33 -12.07
CA ALA A 36 -6.66 15.25 -11.00
C ALA A 36 -5.47 15.57 -10.06
N GLY A 37 -4.42 14.75 -10.03
CA GLY A 37 -3.33 14.85 -9.08
C GLY A 37 -3.77 14.59 -7.63
N LEU A 38 -4.74 13.70 -7.44
CA LEU A 38 -5.37 13.39 -6.16
C LEU A 38 -5.39 11.88 -5.92
N PHE A 39 -5.29 11.45 -4.67
CA PHE A 39 -5.49 10.05 -4.29
C PHE A 39 -6.45 9.92 -3.12
N VAL A 40 -7.10 8.77 -3.05
CA VAL A 40 -8.11 8.42 -2.04
C VAL A 40 -7.54 7.31 -1.18
N ILE A 41 -7.69 7.39 0.15
CA ILE A 41 -7.19 6.39 1.09
C ILE A 41 -8.18 6.15 2.22
N LYS A 42 -8.15 4.94 2.79
CA LYS A 42 -8.92 4.59 3.99
C LYS A 42 -8.55 5.48 5.17
N PRO A 43 -9.54 5.95 5.96
CA PRO A 43 -9.27 6.66 7.21
C PRO A 43 -8.63 5.77 8.27
N SER A 44 -7.82 6.37 9.15
CA SER A 44 -7.22 5.71 10.30
C SER A 44 -8.26 5.33 11.34
N GLY A 45 -8.19 4.10 11.86
CA GLY A 45 -8.98 3.65 13.02
C GLY A 45 -10.49 3.48 12.77
N VAL A 46 -10.95 3.55 11.52
CA VAL A 46 -12.36 3.27 11.19
C VAL A 46 -12.51 1.78 10.88
N ASP A 47 -13.41 1.12 11.61
CA ASP A 47 -13.71 -0.30 11.41
C ASP A 47 -14.31 -0.57 10.03
N TYR A 48 -13.95 -1.72 9.45
CA TYR A 48 -14.46 -2.13 8.14
C TYR A 48 -15.98 -2.29 8.12
N ASP A 49 -16.57 -2.75 9.23
CA ASP A 49 -18.02 -2.99 9.33
C ASP A 49 -18.87 -1.72 9.25
N VAL A 50 -18.29 -0.56 9.52
CA VAL A 50 -18.98 0.75 9.50
C VAL A 50 -18.43 1.70 8.45
N LEU A 51 -17.35 1.32 7.77
CA LEU A 51 -16.73 2.13 6.73
C LEU A 51 -17.68 2.33 5.55
N LYS A 52 -17.69 3.54 5.01
CA LYS A 52 -18.50 3.93 3.83
C LYS A 52 -17.62 4.66 2.81
N PRO A 53 -18.02 4.70 1.53
CA PRO A 53 -17.26 5.43 0.50
C PRO A 53 -17.02 6.91 0.86
N GLU A 54 -18.02 7.58 1.45
CA GLU A 54 -17.93 8.99 1.88
C GLU A 54 -16.98 9.23 3.06
N ASP A 55 -16.55 8.18 3.76
CA ASP A 55 -15.60 8.27 4.87
C ASP A 55 -14.14 8.31 4.41
N LEU A 56 -13.90 7.91 3.14
CA LEU A 56 -12.56 7.91 2.57
C LEU A 56 -12.02 9.34 2.45
N VAL A 57 -10.71 9.47 2.63
CA VAL A 57 -10.02 10.77 2.64
C VAL A 57 -9.33 10.99 1.30
N VAL A 58 -9.52 12.19 0.72
CA VAL A 58 -8.86 12.63 -0.52
C VAL A 58 -7.69 13.52 -0.18
N LEU A 59 -6.52 13.24 -0.76
CA LEU A 59 -5.30 14.05 -0.58
C LEU A 59 -4.70 14.45 -1.93
N ASP A 60 -3.98 15.56 -1.92
CA ASP A 60 -3.14 15.96 -3.05
C ASP A 60 -1.77 15.26 -3.01
N LEU A 61 -0.97 15.44 -4.08
CA LEU A 61 0.38 14.88 -4.18
C LEU A 61 1.44 15.63 -3.35
N LYS A 62 1.02 16.55 -2.49
CA LYS A 62 1.85 17.16 -1.44
C LYS A 62 1.51 16.59 -0.05
N GLY A 63 0.51 15.68 0.02
CA GLY A 63 0.04 15.09 1.26
C GLY A 63 -0.97 15.93 2.03
N ASN A 64 -1.51 17.00 1.45
CA ASN A 64 -2.55 17.81 2.08
C ASN A 64 -3.92 17.15 1.90
N VAL A 65 -4.72 17.11 2.96
CA VAL A 65 -6.12 16.66 2.88
C VAL A 65 -6.93 17.72 2.12
N VAL A 66 -7.56 17.27 1.03
CA VAL A 66 -8.43 18.08 0.17
C VAL A 66 -9.90 17.87 0.53
N GLU A 67 -10.28 16.63 0.85
CA GLU A 67 -11.64 16.27 1.24
C GLU A 67 -11.61 15.11 2.24
N GLY A 68 -12.48 15.15 3.23
CA GLY A 68 -12.67 14.11 4.24
C GLY A 68 -12.79 14.68 5.64
N LYS A 69 -13.57 13.99 6.48
CA LYS A 69 -13.81 14.39 7.88
C LYS A 69 -12.92 13.65 8.89
N TYR A 70 -12.29 12.58 8.44
CA TYR A 70 -11.44 11.73 9.26
C TYR A 70 -9.96 11.99 9.02
N ARG A 71 -9.14 11.57 9.96
CA ARG A 71 -7.70 11.48 9.77
C ARG A 71 -7.40 10.38 8.75
N PRO A 72 -6.59 10.62 7.71
CA PRO A 72 -6.17 9.58 6.77
C PRO A 72 -5.35 8.50 7.49
N SER A 73 -5.19 7.33 6.86
CA SER A 73 -4.32 6.27 7.35
C SER A 73 -2.93 6.79 7.72
N SER A 74 -2.30 6.23 8.75
CA SER A 74 -0.89 6.50 9.07
C SER A 74 0.03 6.24 7.88
N ASP A 75 -0.28 5.22 7.07
CA ASP A 75 0.54 4.83 5.92
C ASP A 75 0.44 5.78 4.72
N THR A 76 -0.34 6.85 4.83
CA THR A 76 -0.53 7.84 3.74
C THR A 76 0.78 8.34 3.15
N ALA A 77 1.77 8.63 3.99
CA ALA A 77 3.08 9.10 3.52
C ALA A 77 3.83 8.02 2.73
N THR A 78 3.72 6.75 3.13
CA THR A 78 4.29 5.61 2.37
C THR A 78 3.64 5.49 0.99
N HIS A 79 2.29 5.51 0.93
CA HIS A 79 1.55 5.42 -0.33
C HIS A 79 1.89 6.58 -1.27
N LEU A 80 2.00 7.79 -0.73
CA LEU A 80 2.39 8.99 -1.50
C LEU A 80 3.79 8.84 -2.12
N GLU A 81 4.79 8.39 -1.35
CA GLU A 81 6.15 8.15 -1.87
C GLU A 81 6.13 7.14 -3.03
N LEU A 82 5.32 6.09 -2.93
CA LEU A 82 5.18 5.10 -4.00
C LEU A 82 4.51 5.68 -5.25
N TYR A 83 3.45 6.49 -5.11
CA TYR A 83 2.81 7.16 -6.23
C TYR A 83 3.72 8.16 -6.94
N LEU A 84 4.59 8.85 -6.19
CA LEU A 84 5.57 9.79 -6.75
C LEU A 84 6.71 9.08 -7.48
N ALA A 85 7.14 7.92 -6.97
CA ALA A 85 8.26 7.18 -7.53
C ALA A 85 7.88 6.23 -8.68
N PHE A 86 6.66 5.69 -8.67
CA PHE A 86 6.18 4.69 -9.63
C PHE A 86 4.98 5.24 -10.43
N PRO A 87 5.20 5.94 -11.53
CA PRO A 87 4.14 6.60 -12.29
C PRO A 87 3.12 5.62 -12.90
N GLU A 88 3.46 4.35 -13.07
CA GLU A 88 2.61 3.34 -13.70
C GLU A 88 1.57 2.74 -12.73
N ILE A 89 1.74 2.89 -11.41
CA ILE A 89 0.80 2.31 -10.45
C ILE A 89 -0.40 3.21 -10.22
N GLY A 90 -1.58 2.60 -10.05
CA GLY A 90 -2.85 3.29 -9.79
C GLY A 90 -3.48 2.94 -8.44
N GLY A 91 -2.99 1.91 -7.76
CA GLY A 91 -3.44 1.52 -6.42
C GLY A 91 -2.30 0.97 -5.58
N VAL A 92 -2.39 1.16 -4.26
CA VAL A 92 -1.43 0.64 -3.26
C VAL A 92 -2.20 0.02 -2.10
N VAL A 93 -1.69 -1.10 -1.60
CA VAL A 93 -2.24 -1.84 -0.44
C VAL A 93 -1.14 -2.06 0.59
N HIS A 94 -1.49 -1.89 1.85
CA HIS A 94 -0.71 -2.36 2.98
C HIS A 94 -1.55 -3.28 3.85
N THR A 95 -0.96 -4.40 4.28
CA THR A 95 -1.58 -5.33 5.23
C THR A 95 -0.54 -5.88 6.20
N HIS A 96 -1.03 -6.56 7.23
CA HIS A 96 -0.21 -7.45 8.06
C HIS A 96 -0.67 -8.91 7.86
N SER A 97 -0.88 -9.31 6.59
CA SER A 97 -1.29 -10.68 6.25
C SER A 97 -0.28 -11.69 6.79
N PRO A 98 -0.70 -12.80 7.43
CA PRO A 98 0.17 -13.61 8.29
C PRO A 98 1.42 -14.15 7.58
N TRP A 99 1.27 -14.68 6.38
CA TRP A 99 2.39 -15.32 5.68
C TRP A 99 3.42 -14.31 5.19
N ALA A 100 2.98 -13.24 4.52
CA ALA A 100 3.89 -12.20 4.05
C ALA A 100 4.57 -11.48 5.21
N THR A 101 3.81 -11.19 6.29
CA THR A 101 4.36 -10.57 7.51
C THR A 101 5.40 -11.48 8.19
N SER A 102 5.20 -12.80 8.18
CA SER A 102 6.20 -13.73 8.74
C SER A 102 7.55 -13.65 7.99
N TRP A 103 7.53 -13.54 6.67
CA TRP A 103 8.74 -13.33 5.87
C TRP A 103 9.36 -11.95 6.12
N ALA A 104 8.53 -10.89 6.21
CA ALA A 104 8.98 -9.54 6.52
C ALA A 104 9.65 -9.46 7.90
N GLN A 105 9.06 -10.11 8.91
CA GLN A 105 9.61 -10.17 10.27
C GLN A 105 10.92 -10.95 10.33
N ALA A 106 11.10 -11.93 9.44
CA ALA A 106 12.35 -12.65 9.29
C ALA A 106 13.41 -11.87 8.47
N ALA A 107 13.06 -10.66 7.97
CA ALA A 107 13.88 -9.84 7.08
C ALA A 107 14.37 -10.61 5.84
N ARG A 108 13.47 -11.42 5.23
CA ARG A 108 13.79 -12.28 4.09
C ARG A 108 12.85 -12.03 2.92
N GLU A 109 13.39 -12.02 1.72
CA GLU A 109 12.58 -12.05 0.50
C GLU A 109 11.81 -13.38 0.37
N ILE A 110 10.71 -13.37 -0.39
CA ILE A 110 9.98 -14.59 -0.76
C ILE A 110 10.54 -15.09 -2.09
N PRO A 111 11.26 -16.23 -2.12
CA PRO A 111 11.79 -16.77 -3.35
C PRO A 111 10.68 -17.28 -4.28
N CYS A 112 10.90 -17.20 -5.58
CA CYS A 112 10.02 -17.79 -6.56
C CYS A 112 10.19 -19.31 -6.61
N TYR A 113 9.40 -20.05 -5.84
CA TYR A 113 9.47 -21.53 -5.79
C TYR A 113 8.64 -22.22 -6.86
N GLY A 114 7.72 -21.54 -7.52
CA GLY A 114 6.85 -22.20 -8.48
C GLY A 114 6.06 -21.26 -9.38
N THR A 115 5.30 -21.88 -10.29
CA THR A 115 4.57 -21.18 -11.35
C THR A 115 3.49 -20.25 -10.82
N THR A 116 2.76 -20.63 -9.77
CA THR A 116 1.73 -19.76 -9.16
C THR A 116 2.30 -18.42 -8.69
N HIS A 117 3.53 -18.42 -8.12
CA HIS A 117 4.24 -17.18 -7.82
C HIS A 117 4.62 -16.45 -9.10
N ALA A 118 5.19 -17.16 -10.07
CA ALA A 118 5.68 -16.58 -11.32
C ALA A 118 4.58 -15.98 -12.21
N ASP A 119 3.32 -16.38 -12.02
CA ASP A 119 2.18 -15.81 -12.73
C ASP A 119 1.93 -14.33 -12.38
N TYR A 120 2.38 -13.90 -11.20
CA TYR A 120 2.11 -12.54 -10.67
C TYR A 120 3.37 -11.73 -10.36
N PHE A 121 4.49 -12.39 -10.05
CA PHE A 121 5.72 -11.73 -9.63
C PHE A 121 6.92 -12.25 -10.43
N TYR A 122 7.60 -11.35 -11.11
CA TYR A 122 8.83 -11.70 -11.81
C TYR A 122 10.00 -11.81 -10.81
N GLY A 123 10.47 -13.03 -10.57
CA GLY A 123 11.52 -13.31 -9.59
C GLY A 123 11.02 -13.31 -8.14
N SER A 124 11.92 -13.09 -7.20
CA SER A 124 11.59 -13.02 -5.77
C SER A 124 10.80 -11.75 -5.43
N ILE A 125 9.90 -11.83 -4.45
CA ILE A 125 9.32 -10.64 -3.81
C ILE A 125 10.39 -10.09 -2.86
N PRO A 126 10.95 -8.90 -3.11
CA PRO A 126 12.07 -8.39 -2.33
C PRO A 126 11.65 -8.00 -0.91
N CYS A 127 12.63 -7.96 0.00
CA CYS A 127 12.48 -7.41 1.34
C CYS A 127 13.33 -6.14 1.45
N ALA A 128 12.67 -5.01 1.68
CA ALA A 128 13.35 -3.74 1.92
C ALA A 128 14.13 -3.81 3.25
N ARG A 129 15.26 -3.12 3.31
CA ARG A 129 16.11 -3.05 4.50
C ARG A 129 15.36 -2.46 5.71
N ASN A 130 15.90 -2.68 6.89
CA ASN A 130 15.47 -1.97 8.09
C ASN A 130 15.67 -0.46 7.95
N LEU A 131 14.77 0.31 8.53
CA LEU A 131 14.96 1.73 8.74
C LEU A 131 16.05 1.95 9.81
N THR A 132 16.86 2.98 9.61
CA THR A 132 17.78 3.47 10.64
C THR A 132 17.01 4.23 11.73
N LYS A 133 17.63 4.39 12.91
CA LYS A 133 17.02 5.20 13.97
C LYS A 133 16.72 6.63 13.51
N GLN A 134 17.59 7.23 12.70
CA GLN A 134 17.39 8.59 12.18
C GLN A 134 16.17 8.67 11.26
N GLU A 135 15.94 7.68 10.39
CA GLU A 135 14.78 7.60 9.52
C GLU A 135 13.48 7.44 10.33
N ILE A 136 13.52 6.60 11.37
CA ILE A 136 12.36 6.40 12.27
C ILE A 136 12.01 7.72 12.97
N ASP A 137 13.01 8.39 13.55
CA ASP A 137 12.82 9.65 14.29
C ASP A 137 12.37 10.80 13.36
N ALA A 138 12.79 10.79 12.09
CA ALA A 138 12.44 11.82 11.10
C ALA A 138 11.06 11.64 10.45
N GLY A 139 10.51 10.41 10.46
CA GLY A 139 9.18 10.12 9.88
C GLY A 139 9.09 8.70 9.35
N TYR A 140 8.66 7.79 10.22
CA TYR A 140 8.65 6.35 9.97
C TYR A 140 7.95 5.98 8.65
N GLU A 141 6.73 6.44 8.43
CA GLU A 141 5.93 6.06 7.27
C GLU A 141 6.51 6.62 5.96
N LYS A 142 7.01 7.86 5.99
CA LYS A 142 7.68 8.44 4.82
C LYS A 142 8.92 7.65 4.45
N HIS A 143 9.77 7.36 5.43
CA HIS A 143 11.02 6.63 5.20
C HIS A 143 10.77 5.15 4.86
N THR A 144 9.65 4.57 5.30
CA THR A 144 9.19 3.26 4.79
C THR A 144 8.99 3.32 3.26
N GLY A 145 8.33 4.35 2.76
CA GLY A 145 8.23 4.58 1.31
C GLY A 145 9.59 4.74 0.63
N THR A 146 10.49 5.53 1.23
CA THR A 146 11.84 5.75 0.71
C THR A 146 12.63 4.43 0.57
N VAL A 147 12.65 3.57 1.59
CA VAL A 147 13.38 2.30 1.50
C VAL A 147 12.74 1.29 0.53
N ILE A 148 11.43 1.37 0.34
CA ILE A 148 10.75 0.61 -0.73
C ILE A 148 11.27 1.07 -2.09
N VAL A 149 11.28 2.37 -2.36
CA VAL A 149 11.77 2.95 -3.62
C VAL A 149 13.25 2.58 -3.85
N GLU A 150 14.10 2.67 -2.83
CA GLU A 150 15.50 2.22 -2.89
C GLU A 150 15.61 0.75 -3.31
N THR A 151 14.76 -0.12 -2.76
CA THR A 151 14.73 -1.56 -3.05
C THR A 151 14.39 -1.84 -4.52
N PHE A 152 13.68 -0.93 -5.16
CA PHE A 152 13.31 -1.02 -6.57
C PHE A 152 14.30 -0.33 -7.52
N ALA A 153 15.43 0.19 -7.03
CA ALA A 153 16.49 0.68 -7.89
C ALA A 153 16.98 -0.44 -8.84
N GLY A 154 16.69 -0.30 -10.14
CA GLY A 154 16.99 -1.31 -11.15
C GLY A 154 15.98 -2.47 -11.26
N ARG A 155 14.87 -2.44 -10.53
CA ARG A 155 13.74 -3.37 -10.66
C ARG A 155 12.53 -2.65 -11.29
N ASN A 156 11.75 -3.39 -12.07
CA ASN A 156 10.50 -2.84 -12.62
C ASN A 156 9.34 -3.12 -11.62
N PRO A 157 8.69 -2.09 -11.06
CA PRO A 157 7.59 -2.26 -10.11
C PRO A 157 6.35 -2.91 -10.74
N VAL A 158 6.18 -2.82 -12.06
CA VAL A 158 5.05 -3.48 -12.75
C VAL A 158 5.25 -4.99 -12.84
N TYR A 159 6.49 -5.45 -12.97
CA TYR A 159 6.79 -6.89 -13.07
C TYR A 159 6.88 -7.57 -11.70
N THR A 160 7.17 -6.83 -10.65
CA THR A 160 7.19 -7.32 -9.28
C THR A 160 6.34 -6.37 -8.43
N PRO A 161 4.99 -6.53 -8.44
CA PRO A 161 4.07 -5.54 -7.88
C PRO A 161 3.92 -5.64 -6.36
N GLY A 162 5.02 -5.87 -5.64
CA GLY A 162 5.00 -5.96 -4.18
C GLY A 162 6.37 -6.04 -3.56
N VAL A 163 6.42 -5.76 -2.26
CA VAL A 163 7.62 -5.71 -1.43
C VAL A 163 7.27 -6.09 0.00
N LEU A 164 8.22 -6.66 0.71
CA LEU A 164 8.19 -6.78 2.17
C LEU A 164 8.99 -5.64 2.78
N CYS A 165 8.51 -5.05 3.85
CA CYS A 165 9.29 -4.15 4.70
C CYS A 165 9.82 -4.94 5.90
N ALA A 166 11.14 -5.00 6.07
CA ALA A 166 11.76 -5.75 7.16
C ALA A 166 11.19 -5.33 8.52
N ASN A 167 10.87 -6.33 9.37
CA ASN A 167 10.24 -6.19 10.69
C ASN A 167 8.81 -5.59 10.67
N HIS A 168 8.16 -5.46 9.50
CA HIS A 168 6.83 -4.86 9.40
C HIS A 168 5.85 -5.77 8.67
N GLY A 169 5.70 -5.60 7.37
CA GLY A 169 4.72 -6.33 6.56
C GLY A 169 4.82 -5.99 5.07
N PRO A 170 3.90 -6.52 4.24
CA PRO A 170 3.90 -6.30 2.81
C PRO A 170 3.26 -4.97 2.41
N PHE A 171 3.77 -4.41 1.32
CA PHE A 171 3.07 -3.47 0.45
C PHE A 171 2.93 -4.10 -0.93
N THR A 172 1.76 -3.96 -1.54
CA THR A 172 1.50 -4.37 -2.92
C THR A 172 0.86 -3.22 -3.69
N TRP A 173 0.95 -3.26 -5.01
CA TRP A 173 0.37 -2.26 -5.88
C TRP A 173 -0.10 -2.88 -7.19
N GLY A 174 -0.78 -2.10 -8.01
CA GLY A 174 -1.28 -2.48 -9.31
C GLY A 174 -1.69 -1.25 -10.12
N LYS A 175 -2.23 -1.47 -11.31
CA LYS A 175 -2.74 -0.39 -12.17
C LYS A 175 -3.96 0.34 -11.57
N ASP A 176 -4.64 -0.29 -10.61
CA ASP A 176 -5.78 0.22 -9.84
C ASP A 176 -5.83 -0.43 -8.45
N ALA A 177 -6.73 0.05 -7.60
CA ALA A 177 -6.91 -0.46 -6.24
C ALA A 177 -7.29 -1.95 -6.19
N LYS A 178 -8.08 -2.42 -7.17
CA LYS A 178 -8.51 -3.82 -7.25
C LYS A 178 -7.35 -4.76 -7.56
N GLU A 179 -6.50 -4.40 -8.53
CA GLU A 179 -5.31 -5.19 -8.86
C GLU A 179 -4.29 -5.18 -7.72
N ALA A 180 -4.13 -4.03 -7.04
CA ALA A 180 -3.27 -3.93 -5.87
C ALA A 180 -3.68 -4.90 -4.74
N VAL A 181 -4.99 -5.08 -4.50
CA VAL A 181 -5.53 -6.08 -3.55
C VAL A 181 -5.34 -7.50 -4.07
N HIS A 182 -5.48 -7.72 -5.38
CA HIS A 182 -5.27 -9.03 -5.98
C HIS A 182 -3.83 -9.51 -5.75
N ASN A 183 -2.84 -8.65 -5.97
CA ASN A 183 -1.41 -8.92 -5.74
C ASN A 183 -1.08 -9.11 -4.27
#